data_e4d0185da3b6d10688f14e92227c001c
#
_entry.id   e4d0185da3b6d10688f14e92227c001c
#
_cell.length_a   1.000
_cell.length_b   1.000
_cell.length_c   1.000
_cell.angle_alpha   90.00
_cell.angle_beta   90.00
_cell.angle_gamma   90.00
#
_symmetry.space_group_name_H-M   'P 1'
#
loop_
_entity.id
_entity.type
_entity.pdbx_description
1 polymer ?
#
loop_
_entity_poly.entity_id
_entity_poly.type
_entity_poly.pdbx_seq_one_letter_code
_entity_poly.pdbx_strand_id
1 'polypeptide(L)'
;MLQEVWGQTPPLGQLVGKQFETSKSTKFAKFTGIEMLKIGGQRVPPRTLLLLASDAVLVVLGLLFAVTVRFHDFHAIINYLRPFHTTWRCVVVIAACAIALYYNDLYNREVITRHFEMFLRLLQALGTACIELAILYYFAPDLSLGRGIAVFAAPAILVLLFAWRVFLENKGMILGESERVLILGTGKEGVSVVRDILARPELHMKIVGFLDEKGENIGKSLVNPGIIGAANDVQSIVAAERIDRVIISLKERRGQLPMSDLLQLKFGGTRVEDAHSVHERITGRIPLENLSPSWLVLSDGFRKSPFLLAAKRSVDIVVSTLALIVTLPFMGLVAAAIWLETGTPILFRQERTGLGGRPFQIFKFRSMYQNAEANGPSWAANDDNRITKVGRFIRKVRLDELPQVFNVFRGEMSLVGPRPERPFFCRQLEEATTYYVLRHSVRPGITGWAQVKYQYGSSIEESKTKLEYDIFYIKHLSLFLDLAILCETAKVILYGRGAK
;
A
#
# COMPACT_ATOMS: atom_id res chain seq x y z
N MET A 1 -39.10 25.06 31.82
CA MET A 1 -38.66 23.65 31.64
C MET A 1 -37.32 23.58 30.89
N LEU A 2 -36.41 24.52 31.09
CA LEU A 2 -35.05 24.58 30.52
C LEU A 2 -34.00 25.07 31.58
N GLN A 3 -34.35 25.08 32.88
CA GLN A 3 -33.47 25.59 33.92
C GLN A 3 -33.05 24.55 34.99
N GLU A 4 -33.45 23.29 34.88
CA GLU A 4 -33.15 22.24 35.87
C GLU A 4 -32.06 21.23 35.48
N VAL A 5 -31.38 21.39 34.31
CA VAL A 5 -30.35 20.44 33.84
C VAL A 5 -28.91 20.92 34.11
N TRP A 6 -28.69 22.15 34.67
CA TRP A 6 -27.35 22.74 34.88
C TRP A 6 -26.93 22.89 36.34
N GLY A 7 -27.53 22.15 37.22
CA GLY A 7 -27.17 22.13 38.62
C GLY A 7 -26.14 21.03 38.96
N GLN A 8 -24.89 21.46 39.28
CA GLN A 8 -23.75 20.67 39.83
C GLN A 8 -22.74 20.12 38.83
N THR A 9 -22.02 21.01 38.17
CA THR A 9 -20.64 20.72 37.70
C THR A 9 -19.67 21.54 38.55
N PRO A 10 -18.66 20.91 39.21
CA PRO A 10 -17.60 21.65 39.88
C PRO A 10 -16.75 22.42 38.86
N PRO A 11 -16.19 23.58 39.23
CA PRO A 11 -15.43 24.43 38.32
C PRO A 11 -14.17 23.72 37.84
N LEU A 12 -13.95 23.77 36.52
CA LEU A 12 -12.85 23.15 35.73
C LEU A 12 -11.43 23.49 36.24
N GLY A 13 -11.27 24.41 37.19
CA GLY A 13 -9.98 24.84 37.71
C GLY A 13 -9.36 23.95 38.79
N GLN A 14 -10.11 23.02 39.41
CA GLN A 14 -9.60 22.20 40.54
C GLN A 14 -9.13 20.78 40.12
N LEU A 15 -9.38 20.34 38.91
CA LEU A 15 -8.98 19.02 38.41
C LEU A 15 -7.61 19.00 37.69
N VAL A 16 -7.02 20.13 37.42
CA VAL A 16 -5.72 20.22 36.70
C VAL A 16 -4.50 20.22 37.63
N GLY A 17 -4.72 20.36 38.97
CA GLY A 17 -3.63 20.63 39.91
C GLY A 17 -2.97 19.44 40.62
N LYS A 18 -3.42 18.19 40.43
CA LYS A 18 -2.96 17.04 41.28
C LYS A 18 -2.30 15.85 40.58
N GLN A 19 -1.95 15.93 39.31
CA GLN A 19 -1.29 14.81 38.58
C GLN A 19 0.05 15.16 37.92
N PHE A 20 0.78 16.16 38.39
CA PHE A 20 2.09 16.53 37.79
C PHE A 20 3.29 16.21 38.69
N GLU A 21 3.22 15.17 39.53
CA GLU A 21 4.41 14.64 40.20
C GLU A 21 4.39 13.12 40.18
N THR A 22 5.00 12.54 39.17
CA THR A 22 5.80 11.30 39.20
C THR A 22 6.04 10.83 37.77
N SER A 23 7.19 10.98 37.26
CA SER A 23 7.96 10.00 36.53
C SER A 23 9.03 10.65 35.61
N LYS A 24 10.24 10.68 36.10
CA LYS A 24 11.46 11.00 35.33
C LYS A 24 11.84 9.92 34.29
N SER A 25 10.99 8.90 34.09
CA SER A 25 11.20 7.78 33.15
C SER A 25 10.59 8.00 31.74
N THR A 26 9.81 9.06 31.54
CA THR A 26 9.00 9.22 30.33
C THR A 26 9.57 10.16 29.27
N LYS A 27 10.84 10.55 29.33
CA LYS A 27 11.43 11.43 28.31
C LYS A 27 11.81 10.71 27.00
N PHE A 28 11.96 9.39 26.99
CA PHE A 28 12.25 8.63 25.76
C PHE A 28 10.99 8.11 25.04
N ALA A 29 9.87 7.94 25.75
CA ALA A 29 8.61 7.47 25.17
C ALA A 29 7.87 8.52 24.31
N LYS A 30 8.25 9.80 24.42
CA LYS A 30 7.64 10.88 23.62
C LYS A 30 8.07 10.94 22.14
N PHE A 31 9.09 10.17 21.75
CA PHE A 31 9.51 10.09 20.33
C PHE A 31 8.66 9.14 19.48
N THR A 32 7.81 8.29 20.09
CA THR A 32 6.91 7.37 19.38
C THR A 32 5.54 7.94 19.06
N GLY A 33 5.24 9.15 19.51
CA GLY A 33 3.99 9.89 19.25
C GLY A 33 3.96 10.69 17.96
N ILE A 34 4.86 10.44 17.00
CA ILE A 34 4.82 11.12 15.71
C ILE A 34 3.62 10.61 14.94
N GLU A 35 2.61 11.45 14.77
CA GLU A 35 1.47 11.20 13.89
C GLU A 35 1.97 10.71 12.54
N MET A 36 1.33 9.65 12.00
CA MET A 36 1.64 9.15 10.67
C MET A 36 1.56 10.30 9.67
N LEU A 37 2.67 10.64 9.04
CA LEU A 37 2.71 11.72 8.05
C LEU A 37 1.79 11.36 6.89
N LYS A 38 0.81 12.21 6.60
CA LYS A 38 -0.01 12.10 5.39
C LYS A 38 0.78 12.66 4.21
N ILE A 39 1.43 11.77 3.46
CA ILE A 39 2.08 12.14 2.21
C ILE A 39 1.16 11.66 1.07
N GLY A 40 0.60 12.60 0.31
CA GLY A 40 -0.26 12.28 -0.83
C GLY A 40 -1.54 11.48 -0.49
N GLY A 41 -2.06 11.62 0.74
CA GLY A 41 -3.26 10.89 1.18
C GLY A 41 -2.98 9.52 1.81
N GLN A 42 -1.77 8.97 1.67
CA GLN A 42 -1.34 7.77 2.40
C GLN A 42 -0.64 8.12 3.70
N ARG A 43 -0.87 7.31 4.73
CA ARG A 43 -0.21 7.43 6.01
C ARG A 43 1.07 6.61 6.00
N VAL A 44 2.21 7.30 5.83
CA VAL A 44 3.53 6.66 5.89
C VAL A 44 3.97 6.54 7.35
N PRO A 45 4.31 5.35 7.84
CA PRO A 45 4.81 5.18 9.18
C PRO A 45 6.11 5.98 9.38
N PRO A 46 6.26 6.76 10.46
CA PRO A 46 7.45 7.59 10.70
C PRO A 46 8.75 6.78 10.74
N ARG A 47 8.68 5.53 11.15
CA ARG A 47 9.81 4.59 11.11
C ARG A 47 10.32 4.30 9.69
N THR A 48 9.43 4.22 8.68
CA THR A 48 9.84 4.00 7.28
C THR A 48 10.64 5.20 6.78
N LEU A 49 10.23 6.42 7.18
CA LEU A 49 10.99 7.63 6.91
C LEU A 49 12.32 7.65 7.65
N LEU A 50 12.34 7.21 8.91
CA LEU A 50 13.58 7.08 9.69
C LEU A 50 14.54 6.09 9.05
N LEU A 51 14.05 4.90 8.63
CA LEU A 51 14.85 3.90 7.93
C LEU A 51 15.38 4.44 6.61
N LEU A 52 14.54 5.08 5.81
CA LEU A 52 14.95 5.67 4.53
C LEU A 52 16.03 6.75 4.72
N ALA A 53 15.86 7.64 5.70
CA ALA A 53 16.83 8.68 6.01
C ALA A 53 18.14 8.09 6.55
N SER A 54 18.05 7.11 7.44
CA SER A 54 19.25 6.42 7.97
C SER A 54 19.98 5.63 6.89
N ASP A 55 19.25 4.94 5.99
CA ASP A 55 19.86 4.21 4.88
C ASP A 55 20.62 5.16 3.94
N ALA A 56 20.05 6.33 3.63
CA ALA A 56 20.74 7.35 2.83
C ALA A 56 22.05 7.80 3.48
N VAL A 57 22.04 8.05 4.78
CA VAL A 57 23.26 8.42 5.55
C VAL A 57 24.29 7.29 5.52
N LEU A 58 23.86 6.03 5.71
CA LEU A 58 24.76 4.88 5.72
C LEU A 58 25.37 4.60 4.34
N VAL A 59 24.61 4.82 3.27
CA VAL A 59 25.13 4.76 1.89
C VAL A 59 26.21 5.82 1.69
N VAL A 60 25.99 7.07 2.15
CA VAL A 60 27.02 8.12 2.08
C VAL A 60 28.26 7.74 2.87
N LEU A 61 28.11 7.23 4.10
CA LEU A 61 29.21 6.77 4.93
C LEU A 61 30.00 5.63 4.27
N GLY A 62 29.32 4.67 3.65
CA GLY A 62 29.94 3.60 2.89
C GLY A 62 30.69 4.10 1.65
N LEU A 63 30.17 5.09 0.96
CA LEU A 63 30.85 5.76 -0.16
C LEU A 63 32.09 6.53 0.32
N LEU A 64 31.99 7.29 1.41
CA LEU A 64 33.11 8.00 2.00
C LEU A 64 34.22 7.02 2.42
N PHE A 65 33.86 5.94 3.09
CA PHE A 65 34.79 4.88 3.45
C PHE A 65 35.52 4.32 2.21
N ALA A 66 34.77 4.01 1.15
CA ALA A 66 35.35 3.49 -0.10
C ALA A 66 36.32 4.49 -0.77
N VAL A 67 36.01 5.78 -0.74
CA VAL A 67 36.86 6.85 -1.24
C VAL A 67 38.16 6.93 -0.41
N THR A 68 38.09 6.88 0.93
CA THR A 68 39.26 6.90 1.81
C THR A 68 40.17 5.69 1.60
N VAL A 69 39.58 4.50 1.47
CA VAL A 69 40.36 3.26 1.19
C VAL A 69 41.02 3.31 -0.19
N ARG A 70 40.37 3.93 -1.17
CA ARG A 70 40.87 3.98 -2.56
C ARG A 70 42.01 4.96 -2.75
N PHE A 71 41.92 6.14 -2.14
CA PHE A 71 42.90 7.22 -2.44
C PHE A 71 44.03 7.34 -1.42
N HIS A 72 43.86 6.88 -0.19
CA HIS A 72 44.87 6.91 0.92
C HIS A 72 45.47 8.28 1.22
N ASP A 73 45.16 9.31 0.42
CA ASP A 73 45.67 10.69 0.53
C ASP A 73 44.54 11.68 0.78
N PHE A 74 44.66 12.49 1.82
CA PHE A 74 43.66 13.47 2.22
C PHE A 74 43.39 14.53 1.14
N HIS A 75 44.43 14.98 0.45
CA HIS A 75 44.27 15.94 -0.64
C HIS A 75 43.55 15.37 -1.86
N ALA A 76 43.82 14.09 -2.20
CA ALA A 76 43.12 13.39 -3.27
C ALA A 76 41.64 13.18 -2.94
N ILE A 77 41.30 12.86 -1.68
CA ILE A 77 39.94 12.72 -1.17
C ILE A 77 39.18 14.04 -1.30
N ILE A 78 39.74 15.17 -0.82
CA ILE A 78 39.13 16.49 -0.93
C ILE A 78 38.91 16.89 -2.38
N ASN A 79 39.88 16.70 -3.24
CA ASN A 79 39.79 17.03 -4.65
C ASN A 79 38.73 16.17 -5.37
N TYR A 80 38.54 14.91 -4.97
CA TYR A 80 37.48 14.07 -5.49
C TYR A 80 36.07 14.51 -5.03
N LEU A 81 35.94 14.96 -3.78
CA LEU A 81 34.65 15.37 -3.18
C LEU A 81 34.22 16.80 -3.53
N ARG A 82 35.15 17.68 -3.87
CA ARG A 82 34.88 19.10 -4.18
C ARG A 82 33.98 19.37 -5.40
N PRO A 83 34.03 18.64 -6.52
CA PRO A 83 33.21 18.99 -7.67
C PRO A 83 31.70 18.80 -7.39
N PHE A 84 30.89 19.77 -7.81
CA PHE A 84 29.41 19.70 -7.78
C PHE A 84 28.87 18.41 -8.44
N HIS A 85 29.57 17.90 -9.44
CA HIS A 85 29.25 16.64 -10.10
C HIS A 85 29.29 15.43 -9.15
N THR A 86 30.15 15.42 -8.13
CA THR A 86 30.23 14.33 -7.16
C THR A 86 28.98 14.24 -6.30
N THR A 87 28.35 15.37 -5.98
CA THR A 87 27.09 15.40 -5.23
C THR A 87 25.98 14.68 -6.00
N TRP A 88 25.84 14.94 -7.31
CA TRP A 88 24.85 14.25 -8.14
C TRP A 88 25.12 12.77 -8.29
N ARG A 89 26.38 12.37 -8.39
CA ARG A 89 26.79 10.94 -8.40
C ARG A 89 26.37 10.24 -7.12
N CYS A 90 26.57 10.86 -5.95
CA CYS A 90 26.12 10.30 -4.67
C CYS A 90 24.58 10.20 -4.60
N VAL A 91 23.84 11.22 -5.06
CA VAL A 91 22.38 11.20 -5.11
C VAL A 91 21.87 10.04 -5.97
N VAL A 92 22.48 9.80 -7.11
CA VAL A 92 22.14 8.68 -7.99
C VAL A 92 22.34 7.32 -7.30
N VAL A 93 23.47 7.15 -6.59
CA VAL A 93 23.72 5.89 -5.86
C VAL A 93 22.71 5.71 -4.71
N ILE A 94 22.42 6.78 -3.95
CA ILE A 94 21.41 6.75 -2.88
C ILE A 94 20.05 6.36 -3.44
N ALA A 95 19.65 6.96 -4.56
CA ALA A 95 18.37 6.66 -5.20
C ALA A 95 18.30 5.20 -5.69
N ALA A 96 19.35 4.70 -6.36
CA ALA A 96 19.42 3.30 -6.80
C ALA A 96 19.36 2.33 -5.60
N CYS A 97 20.13 2.60 -4.54
CA CYS A 97 20.06 1.78 -3.32
C CYS A 97 18.66 1.82 -2.68
N ALA A 98 18.03 3.00 -2.57
CA ALA A 98 16.70 3.13 -1.98
C ALA A 98 15.63 2.38 -2.79
N ILE A 99 15.68 2.47 -4.12
CA ILE A 99 14.81 1.73 -5.03
C ILE A 99 15.03 0.22 -4.85
N ALA A 100 16.27 -0.24 -4.89
CA ALA A 100 16.60 -1.64 -4.72
C ALA A 100 16.18 -2.20 -3.34
N LEU A 101 16.37 -1.45 -2.25
CA LEU A 101 15.93 -1.81 -0.90
C LEU A 101 14.39 -1.91 -0.82
N TYR A 102 13.68 -0.99 -1.47
CA TYR A 102 12.22 -1.02 -1.55
C TYR A 102 11.71 -2.27 -2.31
N TYR A 103 12.28 -2.56 -3.48
CA TYR A 103 11.86 -3.71 -4.29
C TYR A 103 12.15 -5.05 -3.63
N ASN A 104 13.16 -5.13 -2.76
CA ASN A 104 13.48 -6.32 -1.98
C ASN A 104 12.77 -6.42 -0.63
N ASP A 105 11.70 -5.65 -0.40
CA ASP A 105 10.85 -5.68 0.83
C ASP A 105 11.60 -5.35 2.13
N LEU A 106 12.74 -4.66 2.06
CA LEU A 106 13.57 -4.36 3.23
C LEU A 106 13.02 -3.28 4.15
N TYR A 107 11.90 -2.65 3.79
CA TYR A 107 11.11 -1.78 4.66
C TYR A 107 9.92 -2.51 5.29
N ASN A 108 9.74 -3.81 4.98
CA ASN A 108 8.73 -4.66 5.61
C ASN A 108 9.23 -5.23 6.93
N ARG A 109 8.40 -5.20 7.99
CA ARG A 109 8.76 -5.66 9.35
C ARG A 109 9.09 -7.14 9.41
N GLU A 110 8.35 -7.99 8.71
CA GLU A 110 8.57 -9.44 8.73
C GLU A 110 9.97 -9.83 8.29
N VAL A 111 10.54 -9.09 7.35
CA VAL A 111 11.89 -9.33 6.83
C VAL A 111 12.94 -8.89 7.82
N ILE A 112 12.71 -7.80 8.54
CA ILE A 112 13.71 -7.22 9.46
C ILE A 112 13.91 -8.13 10.69
N THR A 113 12.89 -8.86 11.12
CA THR A 113 12.94 -9.75 12.31
C THR A 113 13.65 -11.09 12.04
N ARG A 114 13.94 -11.43 10.78
CA ARG A 114 14.64 -12.66 10.40
C ARG A 114 16.03 -12.33 9.87
N HIS A 115 17.04 -12.29 10.74
CA HIS A 115 18.39 -11.83 10.42
C HIS A 115 19.00 -12.47 9.16
N PHE A 116 18.86 -13.79 8.98
CA PHE A 116 19.38 -14.47 7.79
C PHE A 116 18.64 -14.07 6.51
N GLU A 117 17.31 -13.99 6.57
CA GLU A 117 16.50 -13.56 5.42
C GLU A 117 16.77 -12.09 5.08
N MET A 118 16.90 -11.24 6.10
CA MET A 118 17.28 -9.84 5.95
C MET A 118 18.64 -9.69 5.28
N PHE A 119 19.66 -10.47 5.71
CA PHE A 119 20.98 -10.45 5.10
C PHE A 119 20.93 -10.84 3.62
N LEU A 120 20.23 -11.94 3.27
CA LEU A 120 20.07 -12.37 1.88
C LEU A 120 19.36 -11.31 1.02
N ARG A 121 18.33 -10.68 1.54
CA ARG A 121 17.61 -9.62 0.82
C ARG A 121 18.43 -8.34 0.68
N LEU A 122 19.28 -8.00 1.66
CA LEU A 122 20.24 -6.90 1.54
C LEU A 122 21.27 -7.19 0.45
N LEU A 123 21.77 -8.42 0.38
CA LEU A 123 22.71 -8.83 -0.67
C LEU A 123 22.04 -8.77 -2.06
N GLN A 124 20.79 -9.24 -2.18
CA GLN A 124 20.01 -9.13 -3.41
C GLN A 124 19.75 -7.66 -3.79
N ALA A 125 19.38 -6.80 -2.83
CA ALA A 125 19.13 -5.39 -3.07
C ALA A 125 20.40 -4.67 -3.57
N LEU A 126 21.55 -4.92 -2.97
CA LEU A 126 22.81 -4.34 -3.44
C LEU A 126 23.22 -4.88 -4.81
N GLY A 127 22.96 -6.16 -5.09
CA GLY A 127 23.17 -6.74 -6.43
C GLY A 127 22.28 -6.06 -7.48
N THR A 128 20.99 -5.84 -7.17
CA THR A 128 20.08 -5.10 -8.08
C THR A 128 20.50 -3.65 -8.25
N ALA A 129 20.90 -2.95 -7.19
CA ALA A 129 21.44 -1.59 -7.29
C ALA A 129 22.69 -1.51 -8.17
N CYS A 130 23.61 -2.49 -8.07
CA CYS A 130 24.78 -2.56 -8.94
C CYS A 130 24.39 -2.73 -10.42
N ILE A 131 23.37 -3.55 -10.73
CA ILE A 131 22.88 -3.74 -12.09
C ILE A 131 22.22 -2.45 -12.60
N GLU A 132 21.34 -1.81 -11.80
CA GLU A 132 20.71 -0.53 -12.12
C GLU A 132 21.76 0.55 -12.43
N LEU A 133 22.78 0.68 -11.59
CA LEU A 133 23.89 1.62 -11.78
C LEU A 133 24.74 1.27 -13.01
N ALA A 134 25.00 -0.01 -13.28
CA ALA A 134 25.75 -0.41 -14.45
C ALA A 134 25.00 -0.05 -15.75
N ILE A 135 23.68 -0.26 -15.81
CA ILE A 135 22.84 0.15 -16.93
C ILE A 135 22.87 1.68 -17.07
N LEU A 136 22.66 2.41 -15.97
CA LEU A 136 22.66 3.88 -15.98
C LEU A 136 23.99 4.44 -16.46
N TYR A 137 25.13 3.90 -15.98
CA TYR A 137 26.48 4.36 -16.34
C TYR A 137 26.86 4.01 -17.79
N TYR A 138 26.20 3.01 -18.37
CA TYR A 138 26.33 2.75 -19.80
C TYR A 138 25.76 3.88 -20.66
N PHE A 139 24.58 4.42 -20.26
CA PHE A 139 23.95 5.54 -20.97
C PHE A 139 24.44 6.92 -20.55
N ALA A 140 24.91 7.06 -19.32
CA ALA A 140 25.38 8.31 -18.72
C ALA A 140 26.71 8.11 -17.98
N PRO A 141 27.84 7.97 -18.70
CA PRO A 141 29.15 7.67 -18.10
C PRO A 141 29.63 8.73 -17.10
N ASP A 142 29.22 9.99 -17.29
CA ASP A 142 29.57 11.13 -16.42
C ASP A 142 29.04 11.00 -15.00
N LEU A 143 28.03 10.17 -14.78
CA LEU A 143 27.46 9.90 -13.45
C LEU A 143 28.23 8.82 -12.67
N SER A 144 29.24 8.17 -13.29
CA SER A 144 29.96 7.08 -12.67
C SER A 144 30.89 7.57 -11.54
N LEU A 145 30.90 6.83 -10.41
CA LEU A 145 31.81 7.07 -9.27
C LEU A 145 33.21 6.45 -9.47
N GLY A 146 33.38 5.66 -10.54
CA GLY A 146 34.61 4.91 -10.77
C GLY A 146 34.56 3.46 -10.21
N ARG A 147 35.04 2.51 -11.04
CA ARG A 147 34.96 1.06 -10.74
C ARG A 147 35.64 0.66 -9.42
N GLY A 148 36.76 1.28 -9.09
CA GLY A 148 37.50 0.97 -7.86
C GLY A 148 36.76 1.38 -6.57
N ILE A 149 35.93 2.43 -6.61
CA ILE A 149 35.12 2.85 -5.46
C ILE A 149 33.98 1.87 -5.23
N ALA A 150 33.31 1.39 -6.29
CA ALA A 150 32.19 0.46 -6.18
C ALA A 150 32.57 -0.85 -5.48
N VAL A 151 33.78 -1.36 -5.73
CA VAL A 151 34.30 -2.60 -5.11
C VAL A 151 34.39 -2.49 -3.59
N PHE A 152 34.81 -1.35 -3.05
CA PHE A 152 34.87 -1.13 -1.60
C PHE A 152 33.57 -0.62 -1.01
N ALA A 153 32.78 0.13 -1.77
CA ALA A 153 31.51 0.70 -1.31
C ALA A 153 30.45 -0.36 -1.05
N ALA A 154 30.26 -1.33 -1.97
CA ALA A 154 29.19 -2.31 -1.85
C ALA A 154 29.30 -3.17 -0.56
N PRO A 155 30.43 -3.79 -0.24
CA PRO A 155 30.55 -4.52 1.03
C PRO A 155 30.46 -3.62 2.26
N ALA A 156 31.00 -2.39 2.22
CA ALA A 156 30.89 -1.45 3.33
C ALA A 156 29.43 -1.06 3.59
N ILE A 157 28.66 -0.73 2.54
CA ILE A 157 27.23 -0.40 2.64
C ILE A 157 26.45 -1.61 3.18
N LEU A 158 26.75 -2.83 2.71
CA LEU A 158 26.11 -4.05 3.20
C LEU A 158 26.29 -4.21 4.71
N VAL A 159 27.52 -4.10 5.18
CA VAL A 159 27.85 -4.26 6.61
C VAL A 159 27.18 -3.17 7.44
N LEU A 160 27.25 -1.91 6.99
CA LEU A 160 26.65 -0.78 7.69
C LEU A 160 25.10 -0.90 7.77
N LEU A 161 24.45 -1.24 6.67
CA LEU A 161 23.00 -1.41 6.64
C LEU A 161 22.55 -2.60 7.51
N PHE A 162 23.26 -3.71 7.45
CA PHE A 162 22.94 -4.89 8.26
C PHE A 162 23.15 -4.62 9.75
N ALA A 163 24.31 -4.10 10.14
CA ALA A 163 24.62 -3.78 11.53
C ALA A 163 23.65 -2.76 12.12
N TRP A 164 23.27 -1.75 11.35
CA TRP A 164 22.30 -0.72 11.77
C TRP A 164 20.93 -1.32 12.02
N ARG A 165 20.42 -2.18 11.13
CA ARG A 165 19.13 -2.84 11.32
C ARG A 165 19.10 -3.75 12.54
N VAL A 166 20.16 -4.54 12.74
CA VAL A 166 20.30 -5.38 13.95
C VAL A 166 20.36 -4.51 15.22
N PHE A 167 21.07 -3.39 15.17
CA PHE A 167 21.14 -2.45 16.28
C PHE A 167 19.76 -1.85 16.61
N LEU A 168 19.02 -1.39 15.61
CA LEU A 168 17.68 -0.81 15.81
C LEU A 168 16.69 -1.83 16.34
N GLU A 169 16.77 -3.09 15.89
CA GLU A 169 15.94 -4.18 16.39
C GLU A 169 16.24 -4.47 17.86
N ASN A 170 17.52 -4.63 18.23
CA ASN A 170 17.95 -4.89 19.60
C ASN A 170 17.56 -3.75 20.58
N LYS A 171 17.46 -2.52 20.08
CA LYS A 171 17.00 -1.38 20.88
C LYS A 171 15.47 -1.24 20.94
N GLY A 172 14.73 -2.13 20.31
CA GLY A 172 13.26 -2.04 20.23
C GLY A 172 12.74 -0.82 19.45
N MET A 173 13.64 -0.08 18.77
CA MET A 173 13.27 1.15 18.04
C MET A 173 12.44 0.84 16.78
N ILE A 174 12.62 -0.33 16.20
CA ILE A 174 11.83 -0.79 15.04
C ILE A 174 10.52 -1.41 15.50
N LEU A 175 10.56 -2.16 16.60
CA LEU A 175 9.43 -2.95 17.06
C LEU A 175 8.47 -2.15 17.95
N GLY A 176 8.95 -1.18 18.73
CA GLY A 176 8.15 -0.42 19.69
C GLY A 176 7.45 -1.33 20.71
N GLU A 177 6.91 -0.78 21.78
CA GLU A 177 5.98 -1.52 22.64
C GLU A 177 4.71 -1.84 21.85
N SER A 178 4.14 -3.03 22.04
CA SER A 178 2.88 -3.42 21.42
C SER A 178 1.75 -2.53 21.93
N GLU A 179 1.06 -1.83 21.03
CA GLU A 179 -0.09 -0.98 21.36
C GLU A 179 -1.22 -1.85 21.93
N ARG A 180 -1.67 -1.57 23.15
CA ARG A 180 -2.74 -2.33 23.80
C ARG A 180 -4.08 -1.83 23.30
N VAL A 181 -4.85 -2.73 22.68
CA VAL A 181 -6.10 -2.40 21.98
C VAL A 181 -7.29 -3.04 22.67
N LEU A 182 -8.32 -2.25 22.93
CA LEU A 182 -9.60 -2.67 23.46
C LEU A 182 -10.69 -2.47 22.42
N ILE A 183 -11.57 -3.46 22.27
CA ILE A 183 -12.67 -3.38 21.29
C ILE A 183 -13.97 -3.10 22.06
N LEU A 184 -14.65 -2.01 21.73
CA LEU A 184 -15.94 -1.66 22.28
C LEU A 184 -17.06 -2.15 21.34
N GLY A 185 -17.74 -3.20 21.74
CA GLY A 185 -18.78 -3.89 20.98
C GLY A 185 -18.38 -5.29 20.53
N THR A 186 -19.33 -6.21 20.54
CA THR A 186 -19.18 -7.65 20.22
C THR A 186 -19.67 -8.01 18.82
N GLY A 187 -19.94 -7.00 17.97
CA GLY A 187 -20.47 -7.16 16.62
C GLY A 187 -19.48 -7.82 15.65
N LYS A 188 -20.02 -8.30 14.52
CA LYS A 188 -19.23 -8.95 13.44
C LYS A 188 -18.05 -8.10 12.95
N GLU A 189 -18.20 -6.78 12.96
CA GLU A 189 -17.15 -5.83 12.52
C GLU A 189 -15.94 -5.86 13.46
N GLY A 190 -16.18 -5.81 14.80
CA GLY A 190 -15.11 -5.91 15.78
C GLY A 190 -14.36 -7.24 15.70
N VAL A 191 -15.10 -8.33 15.52
CA VAL A 191 -14.51 -9.67 15.33
C VAL A 191 -13.67 -9.70 14.05
N SER A 192 -14.12 -9.09 12.96
CA SER A 192 -13.37 -9.01 11.69
C SER A 192 -12.07 -8.22 11.86
N VAL A 193 -12.13 -7.03 12.48
CA VAL A 193 -10.95 -6.20 12.76
C VAL A 193 -9.94 -6.95 13.62
N VAL A 194 -10.41 -7.66 14.66
CA VAL A 194 -9.52 -8.46 15.53
C VAL A 194 -8.85 -9.57 14.77
N ARG A 195 -9.57 -10.30 13.90
CA ARG A 195 -8.97 -11.33 13.04
C ARG A 195 -7.90 -10.74 12.11
N ASP A 196 -8.18 -9.58 11.52
CA ASP A 196 -7.21 -8.90 10.65
C ASP A 196 -5.96 -8.44 11.41
N ILE A 197 -6.13 -7.97 12.67
CA ILE A 197 -5.00 -7.61 13.53
C ILE A 197 -4.18 -8.85 13.92
N LEU A 198 -4.84 -9.93 14.33
CA LEU A 198 -4.18 -11.17 14.73
C LEU A 198 -3.46 -11.86 13.56
N ALA A 199 -4.00 -11.75 12.34
CA ALA A 199 -3.36 -12.24 11.12
C ALA A 199 -2.11 -11.43 10.71
N ARG A 200 -1.87 -10.27 11.36
CA ARG A 200 -0.79 -9.33 11.02
C ARG A 200 0.01 -8.91 12.25
N PRO A 201 0.86 -9.80 12.80
CA PRO A 201 1.69 -9.51 13.97
C PRO A 201 2.56 -8.26 13.81
N GLU A 202 2.91 -7.92 12.57
CA GLU A 202 3.68 -6.72 12.21
C GLU A 202 3.01 -5.40 12.59
N LEU A 203 1.72 -5.39 12.89
CA LEU A 203 1.02 -4.19 13.37
C LEU A 203 1.39 -3.83 14.80
N HIS A 204 1.96 -4.77 15.57
CA HIS A 204 2.27 -4.60 16.99
C HIS A 204 1.07 -4.09 17.83
N MET A 205 -0.11 -4.60 17.51
CA MET A 205 -1.34 -4.37 18.26
C MET A 205 -1.65 -5.62 19.08
N LYS A 206 -1.67 -5.47 20.41
CA LYS A 206 -2.07 -6.53 21.32
C LYS A 206 -3.52 -6.33 21.72
N ILE A 207 -4.40 -7.20 21.26
CA ILE A 207 -5.80 -7.15 21.68
C ILE A 207 -5.88 -7.61 23.14
N VAL A 208 -6.45 -6.76 23.99
CA VAL A 208 -6.65 -7.04 25.42
C VAL A 208 -7.99 -7.73 25.65
N GLY A 209 -9.04 -7.30 24.94
CA GLY A 209 -10.36 -7.92 25.06
C GLY A 209 -11.44 -7.14 24.33
N PHE A 210 -12.68 -7.64 24.50
CA PHE A 210 -13.88 -6.99 24.03
C PHE A 210 -14.68 -6.45 25.22
N LEU A 211 -15.41 -5.35 25.02
CA LEU A 211 -16.43 -4.87 25.92
C LEU A 211 -17.81 -5.16 25.32
N ASP A 212 -18.66 -5.81 26.08
CA ASP A 212 -20.06 -6.07 25.69
C ASP A 212 -20.93 -4.84 25.99
N GLU A 213 -21.92 -4.61 25.16
CA GLU A 213 -22.81 -3.44 25.27
C GLU A 213 -23.51 -3.40 26.64
N LYS A 214 -24.06 -4.53 27.07
CA LYS A 214 -24.85 -4.68 28.29
C LYS A 214 -24.16 -5.46 29.42
N GLY A 215 -23.00 -6.07 29.12
CA GLY A 215 -22.30 -6.92 30.10
C GLY A 215 -22.87 -8.34 30.27
N GLU A 216 -23.85 -8.74 29.42
CA GLU A 216 -24.51 -10.06 29.54
C GLU A 216 -23.60 -11.23 29.11
N ASN A 217 -22.55 -10.94 28.34
CA ASN A 217 -21.69 -11.95 27.71
C ASN A 217 -20.26 -11.96 28.28
N ILE A 218 -20.03 -11.34 29.46
CA ILE A 218 -18.71 -11.30 30.10
C ILE A 218 -18.19 -12.74 30.32
N GLY A 219 -16.91 -12.98 29.99
CA GLY A 219 -16.27 -14.29 30.11
C GLY A 219 -16.45 -15.20 28.87
N LYS A 220 -17.35 -14.86 27.92
CA LYS A 220 -17.47 -15.62 26.68
C LYS A 220 -16.35 -15.25 25.71
N SER A 221 -15.86 -16.24 24.96
CA SER A 221 -14.88 -16.00 23.89
C SER A 221 -15.59 -15.87 22.55
N LEU A 222 -15.32 -14.75 21.85
CA LEU A 222 -15.72 -14.55 20.47
C LEU A 222 -14.57 -14.89 19.51
N VAL A 223 -13.41 -14.40 19.86
CA VAL A 223 -12.08 -14.68 19.32
C VAL A 223 -11.16 -14.53 20.52
N ASN A 224 -10.04 -15.23 20.61
CA ASN A 224 -9.09 -15.02 21.70
C ASN A 224 -8.37 -13.66 21.51
N PRO A 225 -8.50 -12.70 22.46
CA PRO A 225 -9.09 -12.77 23.81
C PRO A 225 -10.61 -12.58 23.83
N GLY A 226 -11.25 -12.97 24.97
CA GLY A 226 -12.70 -12.92 25.18
C GLY A 226 -13.24 -11.54 25.61
N ILE A 227 -14.50 -11.56 26.10
CA ILE A 227 -15.19 -10.37 26.61
C ILE A 227 -14.79 -10.18 28.09
N ILE A 228 -14.19 -9.01 28.41
CA ILE A 228 -13.59 -8.72 29.72
C ILE A 228 -14.43 -7.77 30.60
N GLY A 229 -15.44 -7.10 30.04
CA GLY A 229 -16.27 -6.15 30.76
C GLY A 229 -17.42 -5.59 29.95
N ALA A 230 -18.17 -4.66 30.56
CA ALA A 230 -19.26 -3.93 29.95
C ALA A 230 -18.77 -2.59 29.35
N ALA A 231 -19.55 -2.03 28.42
CA ALA A 231 -19.24 -0.75 27.75
C ALA A 231 -19.15 0.42 28.76
N ASN A 232 -19.96 0.38 29.82
CA ASN A 232 -19.97 1.43 30.84
C ASN A 232 -18.69 1.41 31.72
N ASP A 233 -17.95 0.30 31.74
CA ASP A 233 -16.71 0.16 32.52
C ASP A 233 -15.45 0.56 31.73
N VAL A 234 -15.63 1.17 30.56
CA VAL A 234 -14.54 1.46 29.64
C VAL A 234 -13.41 2.28 30.26
N GLN A 235 -13.72 3.28 31.09
CA GLN A 235 -12.70 4.12 31.76
C GLN A 235 -11.86 3.33 32.77
N SER A 236 -12.51 2.56 33.64
CA SER A 236 -11.83 1.74 34.63
C SER A 236 -10.93 0.68 33.98
N ILE A 237 -11.42 0.01 32.95
CA ILE A 237 -10.67 -1.01 32.20
C ILE A 237 -9.50 -0.40 31.46
N VAL A 238 -9.70 0.77 30.82
CA VAL A 238 -8.61 1.47 30.12
C VAL A 238 -7.48 1.85 31.06
N ALA A 239 -7.83 2.31 32.28
CA ALA A 239 -6.84 2.66 33.31
C ALA A 239 -6.15 1.41 33.89
N ALA A 240 -6.89 0.36 34.25
CA ALA A 240 -6.37 -0.87 34.83
C ALA A 240 -5.45 -1.63 33.85
N GLU A 241 -5.88 -1.75 32.58
CA GLU A 241 -5.18 -2.51 31.55
C GLU A 241 -4.22 -1.65 30.72
N ARG A 242 -4.05 -0.37 31.03
CA ARG A 242 -3.18 0.57 30.31
C ARG A 242 -3.42 0.50 28.81
N ILE A 243 -4.66 0.74 28.38
CA ILE A 243 -5.08 0.67 26.99
C ILE A 243 -4.63 1.92 26.24
N ASP A 244 -3.95 1.73 25.10
CA ASP A 244 -3.49 2.82 24.24
C ASP A 244 -4.55 3.21 23.20
N ARG A 245 -5.40 2.25 22.82
CA ARG A 245 -6.39 2.43 21.77
C ARG A 245 -7.71 1.71 22.06
N VAL A 246 -8.81 2.42 21.85
CA VAL A 246 -10.17 1.87 21.88
C VAL A 246 -10.74 1.89 20.45
N ILE A 247 -11.20 0.73 19.97
CA ILE A 247 -11.83 0.59 18.65
C ILE A 247 -13.33 0.37 18.88
N ILE A 248 -14.15 1.28 18.33
CA ILE A 248 -15.62 1.25 18.46
C ILE A 248 -16.21 0.41 17.33
N SER A 249 -16.93 -0.66 17.68
CA SER A 249 -17.57 -1.61 16.76
C SER A 249 -19.05 -1.82 17.09
N LEU A 250 -19.76 -0.77 17.46
CA LEU A 250 -21.17 -0.85 17.79
C LEU A 250 -22.04 -0.60 16.56
N LYS A 251 -23.00 -1.50 16.28
CA LYS A 251 -23.93 -1.37 15.14
C LYS A 251 -24.91 -0.22 15.32
N GLU A 252 -25.48 -0.07 16.52
CA GLU A 252 -26.41 0.99 16.86
C GLU A 252 -25.78 1.95 17.86
N ARG A 253 -25.44 3.15 17.40
CA ARG A 253 -24.74 4.15 18.22
C ARG A 253 -25.69 4.96 19.11
N ARG A 254 -27.03 4.86 18.89
CA ARG A 254 -28.01 5.67 19.63
C ARG A 254 -28.22 5.10 21.04
N GLY A 255 -27.74 5.84 22.05
CA GLY A 255 -27.98 5.55 23.45
C GLY A 255 -27.10 4.47 24.10
N GLN A 256 -26.24 3.78 23.36
CA GLN A 256 -25.40 2.68 23.86
C GLN A 256 -23.92 3.04 23.99
N LEU A 257 -23.51 4.18 23.43
CA LEU A 257 -22.14 4.66 23.52
C LEU A 257 -21.94 5.51 24.77
N PRO A 258 -21.00 5.17 25.68
CA PRO A 258 -20.60 6.02 26.80
C PRO A 258 -19.80 7.23 26.29
N MET A 259 -20.52 8.19 25.64
CA MET A 259 -19.90 9.30 24.93
C MET A 259 -19.03 10.18 25.81
N SER A 260 -19.48 10.46 27.05
CA SER A 260 -18.73 11.22 28.05
C SER A 260 -17.37 10.58 28.34
N ASP A 261 -17.39 9.25 28.54
CA ASP A 261 -16.21 8.49 28.92
C ASP A 261 -15.21 8.38 27.76
N LEU A 262 -15.73 8.16 26.54
CA LEU A 262 -14.90 8.13 25.33
C LEU A 262 -14.26 9.49 25.03
N LEU A 263 -14.97 10.60 25.27
CA LEU A 263 -14.40 11.93 25.14
C LEU A 263 -13.29 12.18 26.18
N GLN A 264 -13.52 11.80 27.46
CA GLN A 264 -12.49 11.93 28.50
C GLN A 264 -11.25 11.09 28.17
N LEU A 265 -11.42 9.85 27.72
CA LEU A 265 -10.33 8.99 27.27
C LEU A 265 -9.55 9.63 26.12
N LYS A 266 -10.26 10.18 25.13
CA LYS A 266 -9.64 10.84 23.99
C LYS A 266 -8.83 12.07 24.41
N PHE A 267 -9.35 12.91 25.31
CA PHE A 267 -8.62 14.05 25.87
C PHE A 267 -7.49 13.60 26.80
N GLY A 268 -7.62 12.45 27.46
CA GLY A 268 -6.57 11.80 28.27
C GLY A 268 -5.44 11.17 27.45
N GLY A 269 -5.52 11.19 26.11
CA GLY A 269 -4.47 10.69 25.22
C GLY A 269 -4.70 9.28 24.69
N THR A 270 -5.76 8.56 25.09
CA THR A 270 -6.15 7.28 24.51
C THR A 270 -6.70 7.50 23.08
N ARG A 271 -6.24 6.72 22.11
CA ARG A 271 -6.74 6.80 20.73
C ARG A 271 -8.10 6.12 20.65
N VAL A 272 -9.11 6.87 20.24
CA VAL A 272 -10.47 6.35 20.02
C VAL A 272 -10.77 6.41 18.52
N GLU A 273 -11.00 5.25 17.90
CA GLU A 273 -11.21 5.11 16.46
C GLU A 273 -12.41 4.20 16.16
N ASP A 274 -13.00 4.38 14.99
CA ASP A 274 -14.08 3.54 14.48
C ASP A 274 -13.52 2.27 13.81
N ALA A 275 -14.21 1.14 13.97
CA ALA A 275 -13.79 -0.15 13.44
C ALA A 275 -13.61 -0.16 11.92
N HIS A 276 -14.51 0.51 11.16
CA HIS A 276 -14.39 0.64 9.71
C HIS A 276 -13.11 1.37 9.31
N SER A 277 -12.78 2.47 9.99
CA SER A 277 -11.56 3.25 9.72
C SER A 277 -10.29 2.47 10.02
N VAL A 278 -10.31 1.65 11.07
CA VAL A 278 -9.18 0.77 11.42
C VAL A 278 -9.05 -0.35 10.39
N HIS A 279 -10.15 -1.02 10.05
CA HIS A 279 -10.17 -2.06 9.01
C HIS A 279 -9.65 -1.54 7.67
N GLU A 280 -10.19 -0.41 7.20
CA GLU A 280 -9.76 0.26 5.97
C GLU A 280 -8.25 0.56 5.97
N ARG A 281 -7.73 1.07 7.08
CA ARG A 281 -6.30 1.40 7.22
C ARG A 281 -5.41 0.17 7.22
N ILE A 282 -5.83 -0.92 7.89
CA ILE A 282 -5.04 -2.15 8.03
C ILE A 282 -5.06 -2.96 6.74
N THR A 283 -6.24 -3.11 6.12
CA THR A 283 -6.44 -4.01 4.99
C THR A 283 -6.23 -3.33 3.63
N GLY A 284 -6.35 -2.00 3.56
CA GLY A 284 -6.36 -1.26 2.30
C GLY A 284 -7.58 -1.56 1.44
N ARG A 285 -8.70 -1.96 2.07
CA ARG A 285 -10.00 -2.24 1.42
C ARG A 285 -11.16 -1.73 2.25
N ILE A 286 -12.30 -1.51 1.64
CA ILE A 286 -13.54 -1.07 2.29
C ILE A 286 -14.51 -2.24 2.28
N PRO A 287 -14.83 -2.85 3.45
CA PRO A 287 -15.73 -4.00 3.51
C PRO A 287 -17.15 -3.61 3.10
N LEU A 288 -17.71 -4.29 2.11
CA LEU A 288 -19.03 -3.96 1.54
C LEU A 288 -20.19 -4.56 2.34
N GLU A 289 -19.97 -5.68 3.03
CA GLU A 289 -21.04 -6.44 3.71
C GLU A 289 -21.77 -5.66 4.80
N ASN A 290 -21.05 -4.73 5.47
CA ASN A 290 -21.59 -3.94 6.58
C ASN A 290 -21.60 -2.44 6.25
N LEU A 291 -21.47 -2.07 4.97
CA LEU A 291 -21.40 -0.68 4.57
C LEU A 291 -22.78 -0.04 4.63
N SER A 292 -23.01 0.88 5.57
CA SER A 292 -24.23 1.66 5.58
C SER A 292 -24.21 2.71 4.47
N PRO A 293 -25.34 2.96 3.76
CA PRO A 293 -25.43 4.04 2.78
C PRO A 293 -25.05 5.40 3.36
N SER A 294 -25.40 5.65 4.62
CA SER A 294 -25.04 6.87 5.35
C SER A 294 -23.53 7.04 5.51
N TRP A 295 -22.78 5.96 5.70
CA TRP A 295 -21.31 6.02 5.75
C TRP A 295 -20.72 6.47 4.41
N LEU A 296 -21.19 5.94 3.30
CA LEU A 296 -20.74 6.37 1.96
C LEU A 296 -21.00 7.84 1.69
N VAL A 297 -22.19 8.33 2.09
CA VAL A 297 -22.59 9.73 1.89
C VAL A 297 -21.79 10.68 2.78
N LEU A 298 -21.52 10.28 4.03
CA LEU A 298 -20.85 11.11 5.03
C LEU A 298 -19.32 10.94 5.03
N SER A 299 -18.80 9.91 4.35
CA SER A 299 -17.34 9.68 4.27
C SER A 299 -16.69 10.67 3.32
N ASP A 300 -15.61 11.29 3.78
CA ASP A 300 -14.73 12.11 2.94
C ASP A 300 -13.95 11.26 1.92
N GLY A 301 -13.53 11.92 0.84
CA GLY A 301 -12.57 11.35 -0.12
C GLY A 301 -13.17 10.89 -1.44
N PHE A 302 -14.49 10.72 -1.58
CA PHE A 302 -15.10 10.34 -2.87
C PHE A 302 -15.18 11.50 -3.87
N ARG A 303 -15.26 12.74 -3.39
CA ARG A 303 -15.26 13.94 -4.25
C ARG A 303 -13.84 14.26 -4.67
N LYS A 304 -13.58 14.24 -5.98
CA LYS A 304 -12.25 14.54 -6.55
C LYS A 304 -12.17 15.96 -7.05
N SER A 305 -11.07 16.64 -6.73
CA SER A 305 -10.78 17.96 -7.28
C SER A 305 -10.60 17.88 -8.81
N PRO A 306 -11.17 18.80 -9.60
CA PRO A 306 -10.91 18.88 -11.04
C PRO A 306 -9.41 19.01 -11.36
N PHE A 307 -8.67 19.73 -10.51
CA PHE A 307 -7.22 19.84 -10.64
C PHE A 307 -6.50 18.51 -10.52
N LEU A 308 -6.88 17.66 -9.55
CA LEU A 308 -6.30 16.32 -9.39
C LEU A 308 -6.58 15.45 -10.62
N LEU A 309 -7.82 15.50 -11.15
CA LEU A 309 -8.18 14.74 -12.34
C LEU A 309 -7.45 15.23 -13.60
N ALA A 310 -7.25 16.54 -13.73
CA ALA A 310 -6.46 17.13 -14.81
C ALA A 310 -4.97 16.74 -14.69
N ALA A 311 -4.39 16.84 -13.50
CA ALA A 311 -3.01 16.45 -13.24
C ALA A 311 -2.79 14.94 -13.54
N LYS A 312 -3.71 14.07 -13.08
CA LYS A 312 -3.67 12.64 -13.41
C LYS A 312 -3.74 12.42 -14.93
N ARG A 313 -4.63 13.13 -15.63
CA ARG A 313 -4.74 13.03 -17.09
C ARG A 313 -3.46 13.47 -17.79
N SER A 314 -2.80 14.53 -17.34
CA SER A 314 -1.53 14.99 -17.88
C SER A 314 -0.43 13.92 -17.72
N VAL A 315 -0.36 13.28 -16.54
CA VAL A 315 0.57 12.15 -16.30
C VAL A 315 0.24 10.98 -17.22
N ASP A 316 -1.04 10.60 -17.37
CA ASP A 316 -1.47 9.54 -18.28
C ASP A 316 -1.01 9.81 -19.73
N ILE A 317 -1.18 11.05 -20.22
CA ILE A 317 -0.77 11.43 -21.58
C ILE A 317 0.76 11.36 -21.75
N VAL A 318 1.50 11.98 -20.82
CA VAL A 318 2.97 12.00 -20.91
C VAL A 318 3.53 10.58 -20.87
N VAL A 319 3.14 9.79 -19.88
CA VAL A 319 3.67 8.43 -19.70
C VAL A 319 3.23 7.51 -20.85
N SER A 320 1.97 7.60 -21.31
CA SER A 320 1.52 6.79 -22.45
C SER A 320 2.21 7.17 -23.75
N THR A 321 2.51 8.46 -23.99
CA THR A 321 3.27 8.90 -25.15
C THR A 321 4.70 8.34 -25.12
N LEU A 322 5.40 8.46 -23.99
CA LEU A 322 6.73 7.88 -23.83
C LEU A 322 6.72 6.36 -23.97
N ALA A 323 5.73 5.70 -23.36
CA ALA A 323 5.57 4.25 -23.48
C ALA A 323 5.33 3.83 -24.93
N LEU A 324 4.49 4.55 -25.70
CA LEU A 324 4.28 4.27 -27.13
C LEU A 324 5.58 4.39 -27.92
N ILE A 325 6.34 5.47 -27.74
CA ILE A 325 7.62 5.68 -28.45
C ILE A 325 8.59 4.52 -28.17
N VAL A 326 8.73 4.12 -26.89
CA VAL A 326 9.67 3.06 -26.48
C VAL A 326 9.18 1.67 -26.93
N THR A 327 7.87 1.41 -26.82
CA THR A 327 7.33 0.06 -27.06
C THR A 327 6.95 -0.19 -28.52
N LEU A 328 6.83 0.84 -29.37
CA LEU A 328 6.41 0.71 -30.76
C LEU A 328 7.27 -0.30 -31.58
N PRO A 329 8.63 -0.30 -31.48
CA PRO A 329 9.44 -1.31 -32.17
C PRO A 329 9.13 -2.74 -31.70
N PHE A 330 8.96 -2.94 -30.39
CA PHE A 330 8.61 -4.24 -29.82
C PHE A 330 7.20 -4.68 -30.22
N MET A 331 6.26 -3.73 -30.29
CA MET A 331 4.91 -3.99 -30.78
C MET A 331 4.93 -4.43 -32.25
N GLY A 332 5.82 -3.85 -33.08
CA GLY A 332 6.04 -4.28 -34.45
C GLY A 332 6.54 -5.72 -34.55
N LEU A 333 7.51 -6.09 -33.71
CA LEU A 333 8.02 -7.47 -33.65
C LEU A 333 6.95 -8.48 -33.22
N VAL A 334 6.17 -8.15 -32.19
CA VAL A 334 5.05 -8.99 -31.73
C VAL A 334 3.99 -9.12 -32.83
N ALA A 335 3.66 -8.02 -33.50
CA ALA A 335 2.70 -8.02 -34.62
C ALA A 335 3.15 -8.92 -35.76
N ALA A 336 4.44 -8.87 -36.15
CA ALA A 336 5.03 -9.74 -37.14
C ALA A 336 4.99 -11.22 -36.71
N ALA A 337 5.34 -11.53 -35.47
CA ALA A 337 5.29 -12.90 -34.94
C ALA A 337 3.86 -13.48 -34.99
N ILE A 338 2.84 -12.71 -34.56
CA ILE A 338 1.43 -13.14 -34.63
C ILE A 338 1.01 -13.35 -36.08
N TRP A 339 1.40 -12.43 -36.97
CA TRP A 339 1.07 -12.55 -38.41
C TRP A 339 1.67 -13.79 -39.02
N LEU A 340 2.92 -14.12 -38.73
CA LEU A 340 3.59 -15.32 -39.20
C LEU A 340 2.97 -16.62 -38.67
N GLU A 341 2.49 -16.65 -37.42
CA GLU A 341 1.91 -17.84 -36.80
C GLU A 341 0.46 -18.07 -37.22
N THR A 342 -0.37 -17.04 -37.19
CA THR A 342 -1.83 -17.18 -37.33
C THR A 342 -2.49 -16.20 -38.32
N GLY A 343 -1.73 -15.36 -39.00
CA GLY A 343 -2.25 -14.38 -39.97
C GLY A 343 -2.98 -13.20 -39.29
N THR A 344 -3.89 -12.58 -40.02
CA THR A 344 -4.73 -11.47 -39.52
C THR A 344 -6.03 -11.97 -38.89
N PRO A 345 -6.67 -11.17 -37.97
CA PRO A 345 -6.28 -9.88 -37.41
C PRO A 345 -5.18 -9.99 -36.37
N ILE A 346 -4.25 -9.03 -36.25
CA ILE A 346 -3.17 -9.00 -35.29
C ILE A 346 -3.69 -8.54 -33.92
N LEU A 347 -4.60 -7.55 -33.92
CA LEU A 347 -5.20 -6.99 -32.74
C LEU A 347 -6.56 -7.65 -32.44
N PHE A 348 -6.74 -8.02 -31.19
CA PHE A 348 -8.02 -8.41 -30.62
C PHE A 348 -8.69 -7.18 -30.01
N ARG A 349 -9.97 -7.00 -30.31
CA ARG A 349 -10.81 -5.92 -29.77
C ARG A 349 -11.94 -6.53 -28.98
N GLN A 350 -12.22 -5.96 -27.80
CA GLN A 350 -13.29 -6.43 -26.95
C GLN A 350 -13.95 -5.27 -26.25
N GLU A 351 -15.27 -5.28 -26.18
CA GLU A 351 -16.05 -4.28 -25.48
C GLU A 351 -15.86 -4.41 -23.97
N ARG A 352 -15.62 -3.30 -23.32
CA ARG A 352 -15.42 -3.17 -21.87
C ARG A 352 -16.21 -1.97 -21.33
N THR A 353 -16.54 -2.02 -20.05
CA THR A 353 -17.23 -0.93 -19.35
C THR A 353 -16.22 0.09 -18.85
N GLY A 354 -16.39 1.35 -19.21
CA GLY A 354 -15.51 2.48 -18.88
C GLY A 354 -16.12 3.48 -17.91
N LEU A 355 -15.63 4.72 -17.96
CA LEU A 355 -16.08 5.83 -17.13
C LEU A 355 -17.59 6.07 -17.28
N GLY A 356 -18.30 6.18 -16.13
CA GLY A 356 -19.76 6.39 -16.13
C GLY A 356 -20.55 5.25 -16.72
N GLY A 357 -20.00 4.02 -16.78
CA GLY A 357 -20.67 2.86 -17.35
C GLY A 357 -20.65 2.83 -18.88
N ARG A 358 -19.99 3.78 -19.56
CA ARG A 358 -19.97 3.86 -21.03
C ARG A 358 -19.07 2.76 -21.61
N PRO A 359 -19.54 2.01 -22.62
CA PRO A 359 -18.74 0.99 -23.26
C PRO A 359 -17.62 1.61 -24.12
N PHE A 360 -16.48 0.93 -24.17
CA PHE A 360 -15.34 1.26 -25.06
C PHE A 360 -14.65 -0.01 -25.55
N GLN A 361 -13.85 0.09 -26.61
CA GLN A 361 -13.10 -1.03 -27.18
C GLN A 361 -11.69 -1.08 -26.62
N ILE A 362 -11.37 -2.14 -25.83
CA ILE A 362 -10.01 -2.40 -25.39
C ILE A 362 -9.20 -3.06 -26.51
N PHE A 363 -7.94 -2.65 -26.68
CA PHE A 363 -7.02 -3.23 -27.64
C PHE A 363 -6.03 -4.17 -26.96
N LYS A 364 -5.87 -5.38 -27.51
CA LYS A 364 -4.85 -6.36 -27.11
C LYS A 364 -4.24 -7.01 -28.33
N PHE A 365 -3.05 -7.57 -28.21
CA PHE A 365 -2.56 -8.49 -29.22
C PHE A 365 -3.34 -9.80 -29.15
N ARG A 366 -3.63 -10.37 -30.33
CA ARG A 366 -4.30 -11.66 -30.41
C ARG A 366 -3.36 -12.76 -29.87
N SER A 367 -3.76 -13.41 -28.80
CA SER A 367 -3.03 -14.50 -28.15
C SER A 367 -3.73 -15.84 -28.23
N MET A 368 -4.92 -15.88 -28.85
CA MET A 368 -5.75 -17.09 -29.03
C MET A 368 -6.14 -17.25 -30.50
N TYR A 369 -6.50 -18.48 -30.87
CA TYR A 369 -7.07 -18.76 -32.21
C TYR A 369 -8.42 -18.05 -32.40
N GLN A 370 -8.80 -17.81 -33.68
CA GLN A 370 -9.97 -17.00 -34.00
C GLN A 370 -11.29 -17.51 -33.43
N ASN A 371 -11.44 -18.83 -33.30
CA ASN A 371 -12.67 -19.46 -32.82
C ASN A 371 -12.67 -19.74 -31.31
N ALA A 372 -11.80 -19.08 -30.54
CA ALA A 372 -11.61 -19.33 -29.13
C ALA A 372 -12.86 -19.06 -28.25
N GLU A 373 -13.78 -18.21 -28.69
CA GLU A 373 -15.04 -17.86 -28.00
C GLU A 373 -16.31 -18.35 -28.74
N ALA A 374 -16.22 -19.34 -29.60
CA ALA A 374 -17.39 -19.88 -30.33
C ALA A 374 -18.53 -20.35 -29.40
N ASN A 375 -18.22 -20.79 -28.19
CA ASN A 375 -19.18 -21.23 -27.18
C ASN A 375 -19.59 -20.11 -26.18
N GLY A 376 -19.32 -18.85 -26.49
CA GLY A 376 -19.67 -17.70 -25.64
C GLY A 376 -18.57 -17.26 -24.68
N PRO A 377 -18.84 -16.21 -23.89
CA PRO A 377 -17.90 -15.64 -22.96
C PRO A 377 -17.56 -16.60 -21.82
N SER A 378 -16.32 -17.05 -21.74
CA SER A 378 -15.83 -17.86 -20.62
C SER A 378 -14.56 -17.28 -20.02
N TRP A 379 -14.33 -17.54 -18.75
CA TRP A 379 -13.07 -17.21 -18.11
C TRP A 379 -11.95 -18.14 -18.59
N ALA A 380 -10.72 -17.61 -18.74
CA ALA A 380 -9.60 -18.43 -19.20
C ALA A 380 -9.19 -19.47 -18.15
N ALA A 381 -9.05 -20.73 -18.56
CA ALA A 381 -8.52 -21.80 -17.74
C ALA A 381 -6.97 -21.78 -17.72
N ASN A 382 -6.35 -22.44 -16.73
CA ASN A 382 -4.89 -22.45 -16.58
C ASN A 382 -4.15 -23.14 -17.74
N ASP A 383 -4.73 -24.17 -18.40
CA ASP A 383 -4.17 -24.85 -19.58
C ASP A 383 -5.17 -24.77 -20.73
N ASP A 384 -5.29 -23.59 -21.30
CA ASP A 384 -6.25 -23.32 -22.36
C ASP A 384 -5.64 -23.62 -23.74
N ASN A 385 -6.09 -24.71 -24.37
CA ASN A 385 -5.64 -25.14 -25.69
C ASN A 385 -5.97 -24.14 -26.81
N ARG A 386 -6.77 -23.11 -26.51
CA ARG A 386 -7.10 -22.02 -27.44
C ARG A 386 -5.96 -21.01 -27.61
N ILE A 387 -4.91 -21.08 -26.76
CA ILE A 387 -3.78 -20.14 -26.77
C ILE A 387 -2.74 -20.59 -27.81
N THR A 388 -2.31 -19.68 -28.69
CA THR A 388 -1.25 -19.92 -29.68
C THR A 388 0.13 -20.02 -29.02
N LYS A 389 1.16 -20.49 -29.72
CA LYS A 389 2.53 -20.57 -29.19
C LYS A 389 3.09 -19.19 -28.87
N VAL A 390 2.99 -18.25 -29.82
CA VAL A 390 3.34 -16.83 -29.63
C VAL A 390 2.46 -16.24 -28.52
N GLY A 391 1.15 -16.54 -28.54
CA GLY A 391 0.20 -16.11 -27.51
C GLY A 391 0.61 -16.49 -26.11
N ARG A 392 1.10 -17.72 -25.89
CA ARG A 392 1.59 -18.19 -24.58
C ARG A 392 2.79 -17.36 -24.10
N PHE A 393 3.72 -17.06 -25.00
CA PHE A 393 4.88 -16.22 -24.66
C PHE A 393 4.48 -14.79 -24.30
N ILE A 394 3.70 -14.11 -25.18
CA ILE A 394 3.32 -12.72 -24.96
C ILE A 394 2.44 -12.52 -23.73
N ARG A 395 1.58 -13.50 -23.36
CA ARG A 395 0.80 -13.49 -22.11
C ARG A 395 1.68 -13.64 -20.88
N LYS A 396 2.68 -14.54 -20.94
CA LYS A 396 3.62 -14.75 -19.81
C LYS A 396 4.39 -13.47 -19.45
N VAL A 397 4.80 -12.69 -20.47
CA VAL A 397 5.55 -11.44 -20.28
C VAL A 397 4.66 -10.18 -20.37
N ARG A 398 3.33 -10.35 -20.43
CA ARG A 398 2.33 -9.26 -20.48
C ARG A 398 2.43 -8.34 -21.71
N LEU A 399 3.11 -8.74 -22.75
CA LEU A 399 3.21 -7.98 -23.99
C LEU A 399 1.88 -7.91 -24.76
N ASP A 400 0.97 -8.86 -24.51
CA ASP A 400 -0.36 -8.88 -25.12
C ASP A 400 -1.21 -7.65 -24.71
N GLU A 401 -0.93 -7.04 -23.59
CA GLU A 401 -1.66 -5.87 -23.07
C GLU A 401 -1.06 -4.52 -23.51
N LEU A 402 0.12 -4.51 -24.18
CA LEU A 402 0.77 -3.26 -24.62
C LEU A 402 -0.14 -2.36 -25.50
N PRO A 403 -1.00 -2.88 -26.41
CA PRO A 403 -1.87 -2.02 -27.21
C PRO A 403 -2.87 -1.19 -26.37
N GLN A 404 -3.12 -1.54 -25.10
CA GLN A 404 -3.97 -0.74 -24.20
C GLN A 404 -3.40 0.66 -23.94
N VAL A 405 -2.10 0.88 -24.15
CA VAL A 405 -1.49 2.22 -24.07
C VAL A 405 -2.16 3.20 -25.03
N PHE A 406 -2.68 2.75 -26.18
CA PHE A 406 -3.50 3.57 -27.06
C PHE A 406 -4.84 3.97 -26.44
N ASN A 407 -5.48 3.09 -25.66
CA ASN A 407 -6.71 3.44 -24.94
C ASN A 407 -6.43 4.50 -23.87
N VAL A 408 -5.27 4.43 -23.17
CA VAL A 408 -4.85 5.46 -22.22
C VAL A 408 -4.61 6.78 -22.96
N PHE A 409 -3.88 6.78 -24.06
CA PHE A 409 -3.61 7.98 -24.85
C PHE A 409 -4.90 8.63 -25.35
N ARG A 410 -5.89 7.85 -25.79
CA ARG A 410 -7.22 8.35 -26.20
C ARG A 410 -8.06 8.86 -25.05
N GLY A 411 -7.77 8.48 -23.79
CA GLY A 411 -8.53 8.87 -22.60
C GLY A 411 -9.72 7.98 -22.29
N GLU A 412 -9.82 6.83 -22.91
CA GLU A 412 -10.79 5.77 -22.59
C GLU A 412 -10.38 5.03 -21.31
N MET A 413 -9.06 4.95 -21.07
CA MET A 413 -8.42 4.37 -19.90
C MET A 413 -7.46 5.36 -19.23
N SER A 414 -6.98 4.99 -18.05
CA SER A 414 -5.87 5.58 -17.32
C SER A 414 -4.77 4.53 -17.14
N LEU A 415 -3.56 4.93 -16.78
CA LEU A 415 -2.52 3.99 -16.37
C LEU A 415 -2.97 3.20 -15.14
N VAL A 416 -3.53 3.89 -14.15
CA VAL A 416 -3.98 3.32 -12.88
C VAL A 416 -5.47 3.55 -12.68
N GLY A 417 -6.19 2.48 -12.36
CA GLY A 417 -7.64 2.49 -12.10
C GLY A 417 -8.21 1.09 -11.93
N PRO A 418 -9.49 0.94 -11.63
CA PRO A 418 -10.16 -0.35 -11.62
C PRO A 418 -10.03 -1.06 -12.97
N ARG A 419 -9.78 -2.38 -12.97
CA ARG A 419 -9.67 -3.16 -14.22
C ARG A 419 -11.00 -3.18 -14.97
N PRO A 420 -11.07 -2.84 -16.27
CA PRO A 420 -12.33 -2.81 -17.00
C PRO A 420 -12.87 -4.22 -17.22
N GLU A 421 -14.13 -4.44 -16.85
CA GLU A 421 -14.84 -5.71 -17.04
C GLU A 421 -15.75 -5.67 -18.26
N ARG A 422 -16.15 -6.87 -18.76
CA ARG A 422 -17.10 -7.01 -19.88
C ARG A 422 -18.50 -6.59 -19.43
N PRO A 423 -19.27 -5.89 -20.27
CA PRO A 423 -20.63 -5.45 -19.90
C PRO A 423 -21.55 -6.58 -19.42
N PHE A 424 -21.36 -7.78 -19.97
CA PHE A 424 -22.09 -8.97 -19.53
C PHE A 424 -21.83 -9.29 -18.05
N PHE A 425 -20.56 -9.31 -17.62
CA PHE A 425 -20.24 -9.56 -16.22
C PHE A 425 -20.59 -8.39 -15.31
N CYS A 426 -20.50 -7.14 -15.80
CA CYS A 426 -20.89 -5.97 -15.03
C CYS A 426 -22.36 -6.06 -14.60
N ARG A 427 -23.28 -6.43 -15.50
CA ARG A 427 -24.71 -6.59 -15.17
C ARG A 427 -24.94 -7.63 -14.08
N GLN A 428 -24.31 -8.79 -14.18
CA GLN A 428 -24.44 -9.84 -13.15
C GLN A 428 -23.89 -9.39 -11.78
N LEU A 429 -22.79 -8.63 -11.78
CA LEU A 429 -22.18 -8.12 -10.54
C LEU A 429 -22.94 -6.94 -9.94
N GLU A 430 -23.61 -6.12 -10.76
CA GLU A 430 -24.51 -5.07 -10.34
C GLU A 430 -25.76 -5.62 -9.65
N GLU A 431 -26.31 -6.72 -10.17
CA GLU A 431 -27.43 -7.43 -9.53
C GLU A 431 -27.00 -8.09 -8.19
N ALA A 432 -25.78 -8.62 -8.13
CA ALA A 432 -25.26 -9.29 -6.95
C ALA A 432 -24.71 -8.34 -5.87
N THR A 433 -24.40 -7.09 -6.21
CA THR A 433 -23.72 -6.15 -5.29
C THR A 433 -24.15 -4.71 -5.54
N THR A 434 -24.86 -4.12 -4.57
CA THR A 434 -25.48 -2.78 -4.64
C THR A 434 -24.50 -1.66 -5.02
N TYR A 435 -23.23 -1.78 -4.65
CA TYR A 435 -22.23 -0.71 -4.83
C TYR A 435 -21.31 -0.91 -6.03
N TYR A 436 -21.57 -1.92 -6.88
CA TYR A 436 -20.70 -2.24 -8.00
C TYR A 436 -20.52 -1.09 -8.99
N VAL A 437 -21.58 -0.31 -9.22
CA VAL A 437 -21.60 0.85 -10.13
C VAL A 437 -20.56 1.91 -9.73
N LEU A 438 -20.20 2.03 -8.43
CA LEU A 438 -19.27 3.02 -7.93
C LEU A 438 -17.89 2.91 -8.58
N ARG A 439 -17.48 1.71 -9.03
CA ARG A 439 -16.20 1.50 -9.70
C ARG A 439 -16.09 2.23 -11.04
N HIS A 440 -17.22 2.56 -11.65
CA HIS A 440 -17.29 3.30 -12.91
C HIS A 440 -17.20 4.82 -12.74
N SER A 441 -17.06 5.32 -11.51
CA SER A 441 -16.91 6.76 -11.22
C SER A 441 -15.53 7.32 -11.62
N VAL A 442 -14.56 6.46 -11.92
CA VAL A 442 -13.23 6.82 -12.41
C VAL A 442 -12.91 6.06 -13.70
N ARG A 443 -11.91 6.54 -14.46
CA ARG A 443 -11.45 5.80 -15.65
C ARG A 443 -10.87 4.44 -15.24
N PRO A 444 -11.16 3.38 -16.00
CA PRO A 444 -10.53 2.08 -15.79
C PRO A 444 -9.02 2.16 -16.07
N GLY A 445 -8.23 1.29 -15.40
CA GLY A 445 -6.78 1.27 -15.50
C GLY A 445 -6.21 0.06 -16.24
N ILE A 446 -4.98 0.20 -16.75
CA ILE A 446 -4.16 -0.95 -17.17
C ILE A 446 -3.80 -1.76 -15.92
N THR A 447 -3.37 -1.08 -14.87
CA THR A 447 -3.18 -1.64 -13.53
C THR A 447 -4.06 -0.94 -12.50
N GLY A 448 -4.20 -1.53 -11.30
CA GLY A 448 -5.03 -0.97 -10.26
C GLY A 448 -4.75 -1.58 -8.89
N TRP A 449 -5.26 -0.94 -7.84
CA TRP A 449 -5.04 -1.35 -6.45
C TRP A 449 -5.50 -2.79 -6.19
N ALA A 450 -6.67 -3.17 -6.70
CA ALA A 450 -7.16 -4.55 -6.62
C ALA A 450 -6.20 -5.53 -7.30
N GLN A 451 -5.60 -5.17 -8.45
CA GLN A 451 -4.70 -6.04 -9.21
C GLN A 451 -3.37 -6.30 -8.49
N VAL A 452 -2.84 -5.33 -7.73
CA VAL A 452 -1.57 -5.48 -7.00
C VAL A 452 -1.75 -6.11 -5.61
N LYS A 453 -2.93 -5.96 -4.98
CA LYS A 453 -3.20 -6.47 -3.64
C LYS A 453 -3.93 -7.82 -3.62
N TYR A 454 -4.72 -8.11 -4.65
CA TYR A 454 -5.52 -9.32 -4.74
C TYR A 454 -5.36 -9.98 -6.11
N GLN A 455 -4.60 -11.05 -6.16
CA GLN A 455 -4.07 -11.57 -7.43
C GLN A 455 -5.05 -12.42 -8.23
N TYR A 456 -5.99 -13.14 -7.63
CA TYR A 456 -6.85 -14.08 -8.37
C TYR A 456 -8.30 -14.07 -7.91
N GLY A 457 -9.19 -14.26 -8.87
CA GLY A 457 -10.58 -14.51 -8.65
C GLY A 457 -11.42 -14.49 -9.91
N SER A 458 -12.16 -15.57 -10.09
CA SER A 458 -13.16 -15.77 -11.15
C SER A 458 -14.55 -16.08 -10.59
N SER A 459 -14.76 -15.94 -9.26
CA SER A 459 -16.05 -16.08 -8.60
C SER A 459 -16.70 -14.73 -8.28
N ILE A 460 -17.98 -14.74 -7.95
CA ILE A 460 -18.73 -13.55 -7.53
C ILE A 460 -18.18 -13.01 -6.20
N GLU A 461 -17.85 -13.88 -5.24
CA GLU A 461 -17.25 -13.52 -3.96
C GLU A 461 -15.90 -12.84 -4.12
N GLU A 462 -15.08 -13.36 -5.01
CA GLU A 462 -13.78 -12.76 -5.33
C GLU A 462 -13.93 -11.41 -6.05
N SER A 463 -14.97 -11.26 -6.86
CA SER A 463 -15.32 -9.99 -7.50
C SER A 463 -15.78 -8.94 -6.48
N LYS A 464 -16.49 -9.35 -5.41
CA LYS A 464 -16.82 -8.47 -4.26
C LYS A 464 -15.56 -8.00 -3.55
N THR A 465 -14.62 -8.91 -3.27
CA THR A 465 -13.34 -8.54 -2.65
C THR A 465 -12.54 -7.57 -3.53
N LYS A 466 -12.50 -7.77 -4.85
CA LYS A 466 -11.87 -6.80 -5.78
C LYS A 466 -12.55 -5.44 -5.73
N LEU A 467 -13.88 -5.41 -5.66
CA LEU A 467 -14.64 -4.18 -5.53
C LEU A 467 -14.30 -3.42 -4.25
N GLU A 468 -14.07 -4.10 -3.12
CA GLU A 468 -13.62 -3.47 -1.87
C GLU A 468 -12.31 -2.71 -2.05
N TYR A 469 -11.34 -3.29 -2.78
CA TYR A 469 -10.09 -2.62 -3.14
C TYR A 469 -10.30 -1.48 -4.16
N ASP A 470 -11.19 -1.67 -5.14
CA ASP A 470 -11.49 -0.62 -6.13
C ASP A 470 -12.14 0.60 -5.46
N ILE A 471 -13.07 0.40 -4.51
CA ILE A 471 -13.69 1.50 -3.77
C ILE A 471 -12.68 2.20 -2.86
N PHE A 472 -11.76 1.45 -2.23
CA PHE A 472 -10.65 2.05 -1.48
C PHE A 472 -9.80 2.95 -2.38
N TYR A 473 -9.42 2.48 -3.56
CA TYR A 473 -8.69 3.28 -4.54
C TYR A 473 -9.45 4.55 -4.92
N ILE A 474 -10.74 4.43 -5.22
CA ILE A 474 -11.60 5.56 -5.58
C ILE A 474 -11.65 6.57 -4.44
N LYS A 475 -11.81 6.14 -3.20
CA LYS A 475 -11.83 7.00 -2.02
C LYS A 475 -10.49 7.73 -1.80
N HIS A 476 -9.38 7.06 -1.98
CA HIS A 476 -8.01 7.57 -1.72
C HIS A 476 -7.23 7.99 -2.97
N LEU A 477 -7.92 8.15 -4.12
CA LEU A 477 -7.29 8.50 -5.38
C LEU A 477 -6.38 9.72 -5.22
N SER A 478 -5.10 9.53 -5.52
CA SER A 478 -4.05 10.56 -5.50
C SER A 478 -2.92 10.16 -6.44
N LEU A 479 -2.15 11.12 -6.93
CA LEU A 479 -0.98 10.82 -7.77
C LEU A 479 0.07 9.98 -7.04
N PHE A 480 0.17 10.14 -5.72
CA PHE A 480 1.07 9.33 -4.89
C PHE A 480 0.62 7.86 -4.82
N LEU A 481 -0.69 7.61 -4.66
CA LEU A 481 -1.23 6.24 -4.69
C LEU A 481 -1.05 5.63 -6.07
N ASP A 482 -1.25 6.40 -7.15
CA ASP A 482 -0.99 5.94 -8.51
C ASP A 482 0.47 5.52 -8.69
N LEU A 483 1.41 6.35 -8.23
CA LEU A 483 2.84 6.04 -8.27
C LEU A 483 3.16 4.76 -7.47
N ALA A 484 2.61 4.62 -6.26
CA ALA A 484 2.79 3.43 -5.44
C ALA A 484 2.27 2.17 -6.14
N ILE A 485 1.10 2.24 -6.81
CA ILE A 485 0.53 1.14 -7.58
C ILE A 485 1.41 0.79 -8.79
N LEU A 486 1.94 1.79 -9.50
CA LEU A 486 2.88 1.57 -10.61
C LEU A 486 4.17 0.88 -10.14
N CYS A 487 4.74 1.31 -9.02
CA CYS A 487 5.90 0.66 -8.41
C CYS A 487 5.61 -0.79 -8.01
N GLU A 488 4.47 -1.06 -7.36
CA GLU A 488 4.06 -2.42 -7.00
C GLU A 488 3.80 -3.27 -8.26
N THR A 489 3.22 -2.69 -9.31
CA THR A 489 3.01 -3.38 -10.61
C THR A 489 4.34 -3.78 -11.23
N ALA A 490 5.32 -2.89 -11.25
CA ALA A 490 6.66 -3.19 -11.74
C ALA A 490 7.30 -4.34 -10.95
N LYS A 491 7.15 -4.34 -9.61
CA LYS A 491 7.60 -5.40 -8.73
C LYS A 491 6.94 -6.76 -9.06
N VAL A 492 5.61 -6.77 -9.25
CA VAL A 492 4.85 -7.97 -9.64
C VAL A 492 5.35 -8.53 -10.98
N ILE A 493 5.62 -7.66 -11.96
CA ILE A 493 6.12 -8.06 -13.29
C ILE A 493 7.54 -8.60 -13.20
N LEU A 494 8.46 -7.90 -12.52
CA LEU A 494 9.88 -8.26 -12.45
C LEU A 494 10.12 -9.55 -11.66
N TYR A 495 9.39 -9.75 -10.57
CA TYR A 495 9.56 -10.94 -9.73
C TYR A 495 8.60 -12.09 -10.05
N GLY A 496 7.79 -11.95 -11.11
CA GLY A 496 6.87 -13.01 -11.56
C GLY A 496 5.77 -13.37 -10.56
N ARG A 497 5.56 -12.58 -9.51
CA ARG A 497 4.49 -12.78 -8.52
C ARG A 497 3.17 -12.40 -9.18
N GLY A 498 2.45 -13.40 -9.70
CA GLY A 498 1.13 -13.19 -10.31
C GLY A 498 1.01 -13.53 -11.80
N ALA A 499 2.04 -14.09 -12.43
CA ALA A 499 1.91 -14.75 -13.72
C ALA A 499 1.47 -16.21 -13.49
N LYS A 500 0.19 -16.51 -13.70
CA LYS A 500 -0.32 -17.86 -13.94
C LYS A 500 -0.83 -17.94 -15.34
#